data_4788d9d75e1d34e57f7de8038dd44666
#
_entry.id   4788d9d75e1d34e57f7de8038dd44666
#
_cell.length_a   1.000
_cell.length_b   1.000
_cell.length_c   1.000
_cell.angle_alpha   90.00
_cell.angle_beta   90.00
_cell.angle_gamma   90.00
#
_symmetry.space_group_name_H-M   'P 1'
#
loop_
_entity.id
_entity.type
_entity.pdbx_description
1 polymer ?
#
loop_
_entity_poly.entity_id
_entity_poly.type
_entity_poly.pdbx_seq_one_letter_code
_entity_poly.pdbx_strand_id
1 'polypeptide(L)'
;MQGVNSKLRAGASLFMAVCLLLVCEDAYAGRTKDQETGAGVDQQEVWARTGGGIQFSGAVKDEGQGPGNLTPTTADWDPPPCWYAPYLGAKDFKRVTKKSIEEQMATPGMTGHAGNALQQMLDHYEDGYSWPKHPGFKDWNVENDGEGMFWAGVPNPAEEDFLARNACSEVPFWVDNGEPAPDWVADQAIDPAMLAVLAYERMVVPDTEAELRPEGEQTVNLPTWVWLDGAQFQPVTARAEVPALGMWAETTATPVSLTIDPGTDDAELHPRGGACAMSDGRVGTPYRKGDADKVPPCGVTYLRSSESTGPYDFTASVTWKVSWSASDGTEDEPLPTGIIEATQELDVQEIQAIVR
;
A
#
# COMPACT_ATOMS: atom_id res chain seq x y z
N MET A 1 -31.86 41.28 -17.60
CA MET A 1 -32.32 40.59 -18.80
C MET A 1 -31.41 39.40 -19.05
N GLN A 2 -32.04 38.26 -19.08
CA GLN A 2 -31.56 36.95 -19.57
C GLN A 2 -30.43 36.24 -18.82
N GLY A 3 -30.89 35.39 -17.89
CA GLY A 3 -30.21 34.19 -17.53
C GLY A 3 -30.37 33.12 -18.61
N VAL A 4 -29.35 32.33 -18.83
CA VAL A 4 -29.42 31.08 -19.60
C VAL A 4 -28.93 29.92 -18.75
N ASN A 5 -29.84 28.98 -18.59
CA ASN A 5 -29.73 27.70 -17.94
C ASN A 5 -28.47 26.89 -18.28
N SER A 6 -27.72 26.49 -17.25
CA SER A 6 -26.77 25.38 -17.29
C SER A 6 -27.21 24.30 -16.32
N LYS A 7 -28.32 23.64 -16.61
CA LYS A 7 -28.74 22.42 -15.92
C LYS A 7 -29.16 21.42 -16.98
N LEU A 8 -28.24 20.56 -17.41
CA LEU A 8 -28.48 19.27 -18.02
C LEU A 8 -27.18 18.69 -18.63
N ARG A 9 -26.28 18.21 -17.80
CA ARG A 9 -25.20 17.29 -18.25
C ARG A 9 -24.64 16.39 -17.12
N ALA A 10 -25.21 16.43 -15.93
CA ALA A 10 -24.72 15.62 -14.79
C ALA A 10 -25.44 14.26 -14.62
N GLY A 11 -26.40 13.93 -15.47
CA GLY A 11 -27.25 12.77 -15.26
C GLY A 11 -26.80 11.45 -15.91
N ALA A 12 -25.92 11.51 -16.92
CA ALA A 12 -25.55 10.30 -17.67
C ALA A 12 -24.36 9.52 -17.04
N SER A 13 -23.41 10.24 -16.46
CA SER A 13 -22.21 9.61 -15.87
C SER A 13 -22.49 8.87 -14.57
N LEU A 14 -23.45 9.32 -13.78
CA LEU A 14 -23.79 8.68 -12.49
C LEU A 14 -24.52 7.33 -12.65
N PHE A 15 -25.26 7.14 -13.75
CA PHE A 15 -25.98 5.90 -14.01
C PHE A 15 -25.10 4.78 -14.58
N MET A 16 -24.03 5.12 -15.29
CA MET A 16 -23.08 4.13 -15.81
C MET A 16 -22.20 3.54 -14.70
N ALA A 17 -21.78 4.37 -13.73
CA ALA A 17 -21.02 3.91 -12.56
C ALA A 17 -21.79 2.88 -11.70
N VAL A 18 -23.11 3.04 -11.56
CA VAL A 18 -23.93 2.12 -10.77
C VAL A 18 -24.04 0.73 -11.41
N CYS A 19 -24.06 0.62 -12.74
CA CYS A 19 -24.09 -0.69 -13.40
C CYS A 19 -22.74 -1.44 -13.32
N LEU A 20 -21.60 -0.73 -13.35
CA LEU A 20 -20.28 -1.34 -13.16
C LEU A 20 -20.04 -1.77 -11.70
N LEU A 21 -20.53 -1.02 -10.72
CA LEU A 21 -20.43 -1.36 -9.30
C LEU A 21 -21.19 -2.66 -8.96
N LEU A 22 -22.31 -2.92 -9.61
CA LEU A 22 -23.07 -4.17 -9.40
C LEU A 22 -22.34 -5.41 -9.95
N VAL A 23 -21.50 -5.25 -10.97
CA VAL A 23 -20.66 -6.36 -11.50
C VAL A 23 -19.50 -6.68 -10.55
N CYS A 24 -19.00 -5.70 -9.77
CA CYS A 24 -17.93 -5.91 -8.80
C CYS A 24 -18.43 -6.42 -7.45
N GLU A 25 -19.65 -6.09 -7.01
CA GLU A 25 -20.14 -6.50 -5.68
C GLU A 25 -20.48 -7.99 -5.59
N ASP A 26 -20.95 -8.64 -6.65
CA ASP A 26 -21.22 -10.09 -6.64
C ASP A 26 -19.95 -10.95 -6.62
N ALA A 27 -18.79 -10.40 -6.96
CA ALA A 27 -17.50 -11.07 -6.77
C ALA A 27 -16.98 -10.98 -5.31
N TYR A 28 -17.54 -10.09 -4.48
CA TYR A 28 -17.05 -9.83 -3.12
C TYR A 28 -17.94 -10.44 -2.00
N ALA A 29 -19.18 -10.80 -2.27
CA ALA A 29 -20.15 -11.26 -1.28
C ALA A 29 -20.44 -12.75 -1.34
N GLY A 30 -19.43 -13.60 -1.14
CA GLY A 30 -19.74 -15.00 -0.93
C GLY A 30 -18.58 -15.97 -1.05
N ARG A 31 -17.81 -16.16 0.03
CA ARG A 31 -17.42 -17.51 0.44
C ARG A 31 -16.81 -17.51 1.84
N THR A 32 -17.51 -18.22 2.70
CA THR A 32 -17.03 -18.79 3.96
C THR A 32 -15.82 -19.68 3.72
N LYS A 33 -14.92 -19.68 4.70
CA LYS A 33 -13.78 -20.58 4.86
C LYS A 33 -14.12 -22.03 4.49
N ASP A 34 -13.11 -22.68 3.93
CA ASP A 34 -12.92 -24.12 3.67
C ASP A 34 -13.09 -24.51 2.20
N GLN A 35 -11.96 -24.47 1.47
CA GLN A 35 -11.57 -25.56 0.57
C GLN A 35 -10.11 -25.43 0.13
N GLU A 36 -9.28 -26.32 0.64
CA GLU A 36 -7.94 -26.61 0.16
C GLU A 36 -7.95 -27.31 -1.20
N THR A 37 -6.92 -27.00 -1.98
CA THR A 37 -6.31 -27.77 -3.06
C THR A 37 -7.12 -28.11 -4.31
N GLY A 38 -6.74 -27.45 -5.39
CA GLY A 38 -7.06 -27.86 -6.76
C GLY A 38 -6.44 -26.92 -7.77
N ALA A 39 -5.46 -27.39 -8.54
CA ALA A 39 -4.85 -26.67 -9.64
C ALA A 39 -5.92 -26.25 -10.66
N GLY A 40 -6.23 -24.96 -10.72
CA GLY A 40 -7.26 -24.38 -11.57
C GLY A 40 -7.83 -23.11 -10.95
N VAL A 41 -6.94 -22.24 -10.45
CA VAL A 41 -7.37 -20.91 -10.00
C VAL A 41 -7.85 -20.17 -11.24
N ASP A 42 -9.14 -19.83 -11.29
CA ASP A 42 -9.71 -19.00 -12.35
C ASP A 42 -8.93 -17.68 -12.37
N GLN A 43 -8.45 -17.23 -13.53
CA GLN A 43 -7.66 -15.99 -13.67
C GLN A 43 -8.38 -14.78 -13.05
N GLN A 44 -9.70 -14.82 -13.00
CA GLN A 44 -10.55 -13.84 -12.36
C GLN A 44 -10.39 -13.82 -10.81
N GLU A 45 -10.23 -14.99 -10.16
CA GLU A 45 -9.94 -15.03 -8.72
C GLU A 45 -8.55 -14.50 -8.40
N VAL A 46 -7.57 -14.76 -9.26
CA VAL A 46 -6.20 -14.19 -9.12
C VAL A 46 -6.25 -12.68 -9.29
N TRP A 47 -6.97 -12.18 -10.31
CA TRP A 47 -7.11 -10.75 -10.54
C TRP A 47 -7.79 -10.03 -9.37
N ALA A 48 -8.90 -10.58 -8.85
CA ALA A 48 -9.60 -10.02 -7.69
C ALA A 48 -8.76 -10.03 -6.39
N ARG A 49 -7.91 -11.06 -6.23
CA ARG A 49 -7.02 -11.18 -5.06
C ARG A 49 -5.78 -10.30 -5.14
N THR A 50 -5.30 -10.02 -6.35
CA THR A 50 -4.02 -9.30 -6.56
C THR A 50 -4.22 -7.84 -7.00
N GLY A 51 -5.46 -7.36 -7.08
CA GLY A 51 -5.72 -5.97 -7.44
C GLY A 51 -5.30 -5.63 -8.88
N GLY A 52 -5.86 -6.36 -9.88
CA GLY A 52 -5.62 -6.07 -11.30
C GLY A 52 -4.42 -6.78 -11.91
N GLY A 53 -4.14 -8.02 -11.48
CA GLY A 53 -3.04 -8.82 -12.01
C GLY A 53 -1.65 -8.39 -11.52
N ILE A 54 -1.58 -7.48 -10.54
CA ILE A 54 -0.32 -7.12 -9.87
C ILE A 54 0.08 -8.26 -8.93
N GLN A 55 1.30 -8.73 -9.09
CA GLN A 55 1.92 -9.71 -8.19
C GLN A 55 2.92 -9.02 -7.28
N PHE A 56 2.90 -9.38 -6.00
CA PHE A 56 3.81 -8.84 -5.01
C PHE A 56 4.76 -9.93 -4.51
N SER A 57 6.01 -9.55 -4.24
CA SER A 57 7.04 -10.45 -3.69
C SER A 57 8.05 -9.70 -2.84
N GLY A 58 8.86 -10.44 -2.06
CA GLY A 58 9.82 -9.85 -1.14
C GLY A 58 9.21 -9.57 0.23
N ALA A 59 9.61 -8.48 0.86
CA ALA A 59 9.14 -8.09 2.20
C ALA A 59 7.78 -7.38 2.13
N VAL A 60 6.72 -8.14 1.86
CA VAL A 60 5.35 -7.63 1.70
C VAL A 60 4.34 -8.39 2.54
N LYS A 61 3.22 -7.74 2.87
CA LYS A 61 2.01 -8.38 3.42
C LYS A 61 0.97 -8.58 2.31
N ASP A 62 0.22 -9.67 2.44
CA ASP A 62 -0.85 -10.01 1.49
C ASP A 62 -2.06 -9.07 1.60
N GLU A 63 -2.32 -8.48 2.76
CA GLU A 63 -3.45 -7.59 3.02
C GLU A 63 -2.97 -6.28 3.67
N GLY A 64 -3.01 -5.19 2.92
CA GLY A 64 -3.00 -3.78 3.37
C GLY A 64 -2.00 -3.38 4.47
N GLN A 65 -2.18 -2.19 5.02
CA GLN A 65 -1.37 -1.67 6.13
C GLN A 65 -1.64 -2.40 7.45
N GLY A 66 -0.59 -2.53 8.28
CA GLY A 66 -0.68 -3.18 9.58
C GLY A 66 0.65 -3.09 10.34
N PRO A 67 0.79 -3.74 11.50
CA PRO A 67 2.05 -3.73 12.25
C PRO A 67 3.24 -4.13 11.37
N GLY A 68 4.32 -3.36 11.43
CA GLY A 68 5.54 -3.52 10.61
C GLY A 68 5.53 -2.79 9.28
N ASN A 69 4.45 -2.10 8.88
CA ASN A 69 4.47 -1.23 7.72
C ASN A 69 5.14 0.11 8.04
N LEU A 70 5.88 0.65 7.06
CA LEU A 70 6.46 1.97 7.16
C LEU A 70 5.39 3.05 7.09
N THR A 71 5.51 4.05 7.98
CA THR A 71 4.70 5.26 7.90
C THR A 71 5.50 6.34 7.16
N PRO A 72 5.04 6.84 6.01
CA PRO A 72 5.72 7.91 5.29
C PRO A 72 5.82 9.19 6.13
N THR A 73 6.97 9.87 6.07
CA THR A 73 7.22 11.11 6.85
C THR A 73 6.64 12.36 6.20
N THR A 74 6.16 12.28 4.97
CA THR A 74 5.54 13.40 4.25
C THR A 74 4.03 13.32 4.35
N ALA A 75 3.40 14.43 4.74
CA ALA A 75 1.94 14.53 4.86
C ALA A 75 1.20 14.43 3.50
N ASP A 76 1.90 14.67 2.41
CA ASP A 76 1.34 14.67 1.04
C ASP A 76 1.51 13.30 0.35
N TRP A 77 1.86 12.24 1.10
CA TRP A 77 1.89 10.89 0.58
C TRP A 77 0.47 10.35 0.47
N ASP A 78 0.01 10.26 -0.76
CA ASP A 78 -1.34 9.78 -1.08
C ASP A 78 -1.24 8.79 -2.24
N PRO A 79 -1.21 7.48 -1.96
CA PRO A 79 -1.27 6.46 -2.99
C PRO A 79 -2.53 6.62 -3.84
N PRO A 80 -2.48 6.30 -5.14
CA PRO A 80 -3.65 6.46 -5.99
C PRO A 80 -4.84 5.64 -5.47
N PRO A 81 -6.03 6.23 -5.34
CA PRO A 81 -7.21 5.55 -4.82
C PRO A 81 -7.74 4.46 -5.76
N CYS A 82 -7.41 4.53 -7.03
CA CYS A 82 -7.68 3.52 -8.06
C CYS A 82 -6.75 3.73 -9.26
N TRP A 83 -6.68 2.75 -10.14
CA TRP A 83 -5.93 2.81 -11.39
C TRP A 83 -6.55 1.93 -12.48
N TYR A 84 -6.15 2.12 -13.74
CA TYR A 84 -6.50 1.21 -14.82
C TYR A 84 -5.36 0.23 -15.07
N ALA A 85 -5.68 -1.06 -15.20
CA ALA A 85 -4.70 -2.12 -15.42
C ALA A 85 -5.25 -3.21 -16.35
N PRO A 86 -4.38 -4.05 -16.93
CA PRO A 86 -4.80 -5.22 -17.69
C PRO A 86 -5.77 -6.09 -16.89
N TYR A 87 -6.88 -6.45 -17.52
CA TYR A 87 -7.94 -7.23 -16.89
C TYR A 87 -8.02 -8.64 -17.48
N LEU A 88 -8.50 -8.79 -18.69
CA LEU A 88 -8.72 -10.09 -19.34
C LEU A 88 -8.42 -10.02 -20.84
N GLY A 89 -7.91 -11.12 -21.40
CA GLY A 89 -7.89 -11.32 -22.85
C GLY A 89 -9.31 -11.38 -23.42
N ALA A 90 -9.43 -11.19 -24.74
CA ALA A 90 -10.73 -11.02 -25.40
C ALA A 90 -11.71 -12.18 -25.16
N LYS A 91 -11.23 -13.44 -25.25
CA LYS A 91 -12.09 -14.63 -25.04
C LYS A 91 -12.61 -14.75 -23.62
N ASP A 92 -11.73 -14.50 -22.64
CA ASP A 92 -12.13 -14.58 -21.23
C ASP A 92 -13.02 -13.39 -20.86
N PHE A 93 -12.74 -12.20 -21.36
CA PHE A 93 -13.57 -11.02 -21.20
C PHE A 93 -14.99 -11.27 -21.73
N LYS A 94 -15.13 -11.83 -22.96
CA LYS A 94 -16.41 -12.25 -23.53
C LYS A 94 -17.14 -13.21 -22.60
N ARG A 95 -16.46 -14.29 -22.20
CA ARG A 95 -17.04 -15.35 -21.36
C ARG A 95 -17.59 -14.82 -20.04
N VAL A 96 -16.81 -13.98 -19.37
CA VAL A 96 -17.13 -13.47 -18.03
C VAL A 96 -18.15 -12.35 -18.11
N THR A 97 -17.87 -11.31 -18.90
CA THR A 97 -18.69 -10.10 -18.95
C THR A 97 -20.04 -10.34 -19.62
N LYS A 98 -20.09 -11.10 -20.71
CA LYS A 98 -21.35 -11.47 -21.36
C LYS A 98 -22.26 -12.23 -20.41
N LYS A 99 -21.74 -13.26 -19.73
CA LYS A 99 -22.49 -14.03 -18.74
C LYS A 99 -23.02 -13.13 -17.62
N SER A 100 -22.21 -12.23 -17.08
CA SER A 100 -22.63 -11.31 -16.02
C SER A 100 -23.73 -10.36 -16.50
N ILE A 101 -23.63 -9.80 -17.70
CA ILE A 101 -24.67 -8.92 -18.27
C ILE A 101 -25.98 -9.71 -18.48
N GLU A 102 -25.91 -10.90 -19.02
CA GLU A 102 -27.09 -11.75 -19.26
C GLU A 102 -27.79 -12.14 -17.94
N GLU A 103 -27.04 -12.48 -16.89
CA GLU A 103 -27.57 -12.76 -15.55
C GLU A 103 -28.25 -11.55 -14.93
N GLN A 104 -27.66 -10.37 -15.05
CA GLN A 104 -28.25 -9.12 -14.58
C GLN A 104 -29.54 -8.79 -15.35
N MET A 105 -29.54 -8.93 -16.68
CA MET A 105 -30.73 -8.70 -17.49
C MET A 105 -31.86 -9.67 -17.17
N ALA A 106 -31.55 -10.91 -16.73
CA ALA A 106 -32.53 -11.89 -16.30
C ALA A 106 -33.13 -11.61 -14.91
N THR A 107 -32.59 -10.66 -14.16
CA THR A 107 -33.06 -10.32 -12.80
C THR A 107 -34.46 -9.70 -12.88
N PRO A 108 -35.45 -10.20 -12.11
CA PRO A 108 -36.80 -9.66 -12.09
C PRO A 108 -36.82 -8.17 -11.74
N GLY A 109 -37.44 -7.36 -12.60
CA GLY A 109 -37.48 -5.89 -12.42
C GLY A 109 -36.37 -5.11 -13.10
N MET A 110 -35.42 -5.76 -13.75
CA MET A 110 -34.38 -5.12 -14.56
C MET A 110 -35.00 -4.60 -15.88
N THR A 111 -35.59 -3.41 -15.81
CA THR A 111 -36.30 -2.78 -16.96
C THR A 111 -36.00 -1.29 -16.99
N GLY A 112 -36.40 -0.60 -18.05
CA GLY A 112 -36.20 0.85 -18.20
C GLY A 112 -34.73 1.23 -18.40
N HIS A 113 -34.23 2.20 -17.64
CA HIS A 113 -32.88 2.75 -17.86
C HIS A 113 -31.75 1.74 -17.59
N ALA A 114 -31.88 0.90 -16.57
CA ALA A 114 -30.87 -0.10 -16.24
C ALA A 114 -30.78 -1.20 -17.31
N GLY A 115 -31.92 -1.74 -17.75
CA GLY A 115 -31.96 -2.73 -18.83
C GLY A 115 -31.42 -2.17 -20.15
N ASN A 116 -31.71 -0.89 -20.46
CA ASN A 116 -31.16 -0.23 -21.64
C ASN A 116 -29.64 -0.04 -21.56
N ALA A 117 -29.11 0.29 -20.38
CA ALA A 117 -27.67 0.43 -20.19
C ALA A 117 -26.94 -0.91 -20.42
N LEU A 118 -27.45 -2.02 -19.87
CA LEU A 118 -26.91 -3.35 -20.10
C LEU A 118 -26.97 -3.77 -21.59
N GLN A 119 -28.08 -3.44 -22.26
CA GLN A 119 -28.20 -3.68 -23.70
C GLN A 119 -27.17 -2.86 -24.49
N GLN A 120 -26.96 -1.60 -24.16
CA GLN A 120 -25.93 -0.77 -24.81
C GLN A 120 -24.51 -1.32 -24.58
N MET A 121 -24.24 -1.94 -23.42
CA MET A 121 -22.95 -2.63 -23.19
C MET A 121 -22.80 -3.85 -24.12
N LEU A 122 -23.86 -4.66 -24.30
CA LEU A 122 -23.84 -5.75 -25.29
C LEU A 122 -23.58 -5.21 -26.69
N ASP A 123 -24.37 -4.22 -27.13
CA ASP A 123 -24.21 -3.59 -28.44
C ASP A 123 -22.80 -3.04 -28.65
N HIS A 124 -22.16 -2.53 -27.59
CA HIS A 124 -20.80 -2.00 -27.65
C HIS A 124 -19.76 -3.10 -27.90
N TYR A 125 -19.82 -4.19 -27.11
CA TYR A 125 -18.81 -5.24 -27.20
C TYR A 125 -19.11 -6.31 -28.24
N GLU A 126 -20.38 -6.53 -28.61
CA GLU A 126 -20.79 -7.57 -29.55
C GLU A 126 -20.99 -7.05 -30.98
N ASP A 127 -21.65 -5.87 -31.10
CA ASP A 127 -22.10 -5.34 -32.40
C ASP A 127 -21.27 -4.14 -32.90
N GLY A 128 -20.35 -3.61 -32.09
CA GLY A 128 -19.46 -2.52 -32.47
C GLY A 128 -20.03 -1.13 -32.26
N TYR A 129 -21.05 -0.98 -31.38
CA TYR A 129 -21.58 0.34 -31.06
C TYR A 129 -20.53 1.18 -30.31
N SER A 130 -20.22 2.37 -30.84
CA SER A 130 -19.18 3.25 -30.30
C SER A 130 -19.77 4.35 -29.45
N TRP A 131 -19.12 4.65 -28.31
CA TRP A 131 -19.35 5.84 -27.50
C TRP A 131 -18.23 6.88 -27.72
N PRO A 132 -18.45 8.14 -27.36
CA PRO A 132 -17.35 9.08 -27.32
C PRO A 132 -16.16 8.54 -26.48
N LYS A 133 -14.94 8.57 -27.05
CA LYS A 133 -13.71 7.98 -26.51
C LYS A 133 -13.62 6.45 -26.50
N HIS A 134 -14.72 5.72 -26.64
CA HIS A 134 -14.72 4.27 -26.61
C HIS A 134 -15.15 3.70 -27.96
N PRO A 135 -14.22 3.25 -28.80
CA PRO A 135 -14.55 2.53 -30.03
C PRO A 135 -15.26 1.20 -29.67
N GLY A 136 -16.32 0.87 -30.41
CA GLY A 136 -17.03 -0.38 -30.22
C GLY A 136 -16.28 -1.56 -30.79
N PHE A 137 -16.55 -2.75 -30.26
CA PHE A 137 -15.90 -4.00 -30.64
C PHE A 137 -16.90 -4.93 -31.35
N LYS A 138 -16.42 -5.71 -32.31
CA LYS A 138 -17.20 -6.80 -32.87
C LYS A 138 -16.82 -8.11 -32.20
N ASP A 139 -17.85 -8.89 -31.86
CA ASP A 139 -17.65 -10.17 -31.18
C ASP A 139 -16.64 -10.11 -30.05
N TRP A 140 -16.72 -9.03 -29.23
CA TRP A 140 -15.85 -8.87 -28.04
C TRP A 140 -14.34 -8.79 -28.35
N ASN A 141 -14.00 -8.39 -29.54
CA ASN A 141 -12.62 -8.35 -30.04
C ASN A 141 -11.90 -9.71 -30.06
N VAL A 142 -12.65 -10.83 -30.14
CA VAL A 142 -12.10 -12.19 -30.04
C VAL A 142 -11.10 -12.51 -31.16
N GLU A 143 -11.23 -11.87 -32.34
CA GLU A 143 -10.27 -12.03 -33.45
C GLU A 143 -8.84 -11.59 -33.07
N ASN A 144 -8.71 -10.61 -32.15
CA ASN A 144 -7.42 -10.08 -31.67
C ASN A 144 -6.99 -10.71 -30.33
N ASP A 145 -7.61 -11.86 -29.93
CA ASP A 145 -7.26 -12.53 -28.68
C ASP A 145 -5.78 -12.96 -28.65
N GLY A 146 -5.04 -12.46 -27.66
CA GLY A 146 -3.58 -12.64 -27.54
C GLY A 146 -2.75 -11.50 -28.14
N GLU A 147 -3.36 -10.56 -28.90
CA GLU A 147 -2.68 -9.36 -29.42
C GLU A 147 -2.77 -8.16 -28.47
N GLY A 148 -3.56 -8.26 -27.41
CA GLY A 148 -3.78 -7.24 -26.39
C GLY A 148 -4.67 -7.76 -25.27
N MET A 149 -5.13 -6.84 -24.42
CA MET A 149 -6.02 -7.13 -23.29
C MET A 149 -7.07 -6.02 -23.12
N PHE A 150 -8.23 -6.37 -22.59
CA PHE A 150 -9.11 -5.39 -21.99
C PHE A 150 -8.52 -4.89 -20.66
N TRP A 151 -8.53 -3.58 -20.47
CA TRP A 151 -8.15 -2.92 -19.24
C TRP A 151 -9.41 -2.45 -18.51
N ALA A 152 -9.36 -2.44 -17.18
CA ALA A 152 -10.46 -2.00 -16.31
C ALA A 152 -9.93 -1.23 -15.11
N GLY A 153 -10.81 -0.46 -14.47
CA GLY A 153 -10.51 0.22 -13.22
C GLY A 153 -10.32 -0.78 -12.08
N VAL A 154 -9.26 -0.59 -11.32
CA VAL A 154 -8.89 -1.39 -10.14
C VAL A 154 -8.97 -0.47 -8.92
N PRO A 155 -9.84 -0.74 -7.95
CA PRO A 155 -9.87 0.02 -6.70
C PRO A 155 -8.67 -0.29 -5.83
N ASN A 156 -8.08 0.73 -5.19
CA ASN A 156 -7.07 0.50 -4.15
C ASN A 156 -7.77 -0.05 -2.90
N PRO A 157 -7.43 -1.27 -2.44
CA PRO A 157 -8.07 -1.85 -1.25
C PRO A 157 -7.73 -1.10 0.04
N ALA A 158 -6.65 -0.33 0.08
CA ALA A 158 -6.25 0.48 1.24
C ALA A 158 -6.99 1.82 1.30
N GLU A 159 -7.63 2.26 0.21
CA GLU A 159 -8.44 3.49 0.19
C GLU A 159 -9.78 3.28 0.91
N GLU A 160 -10.01 4.08 1.95
CA GLU A 160 -11.24 4.01 2.76
C GLU A 160 -12.41 4.80 2.14
N ASP A 161 -12.12 5.88 1.39
CA ASP A 161 -13.17 6.64 0.71
C ASP A 161 -13.72 5.84 -0.47
N PHE A 162 -14.97 5.38 -0.31
CA PHE A 162 -15.68 4.61 -1.32
C PHE A 162 -15.77 5.33 -2.68
N LEU A 163 -15.98 6.65 -2.69
CA LEU A 163 -16.09 7.41 -3.94
C LEU A 163 -14.73 7.56 -4.63
N ALA A 164 -13.68 7.86 -3.87
CA ALA A 164 -12.32 7.92 -4.39
C ALA A 164 -11.88 6.58 -4.96
N ARG A 165 -12.05 5.51 -4.20
CA ARG A 165 -11.69 4.14 -4.59
C ARG A 165 -12.38 3.66 -5.87
N ASN A 166 -13.58 4.15 -6.16
CA ASN A 166 -14.36 3.79 -7.36
C ASN A 166 -14.36 4.90 -8.43
N ALA A 167 -13.44 5.85 -8.37
CA ALA A 167 -13.36 6.94 -9.35
C ALA A 167 -12.92 6.47 -10.75
N CYS A 168 -12.14 5.38 -10.84
CA CYS A 168 -11.74 4.75 -12.11
C CYS A 168 -12.91 3.94 -12.71
N SER A 169 -13.92 4.64 -13.21
CA SER A 169 -15.23 4.07 -13.58
C SER A 169 -15.48 3.99 -15.09
N GLU A 170 -14.44 4.14 -15.91
CA GLU A 170 -14.59 3.96 -17.36
C GLU A 170 -14.90 2.49 -17.67
N VAL A 171 -15.71 2.25 -18.71
CA VAL A 171 -15.97 0.89 -19.19
C VAL A 171 -14.67 0.24 -19.66
N PRO A 172 -14.52 -1.09 -19.54
CA PRO A 172 -13.33 -1.76 -20.00
C PRO A 172 -13.01 -1.43 -21.46
N PHE A 173 -11.76 -1.10 -21.73
CA PHE A 173 -11.25 -0.70 -23.03
C PHE A 173 -10.06 -1.56 -23.45
N TRP A 174 -9.84 -1.68 -24.75
CA TRP A 174 -8.77 -2.51 -25.29
C TRP A 174 -7.46 -1.76 -25.40
N VAL A 175 -6.35 -2.45 -25.04
CA VAL A 175 -4.98 -1.98 -25.26
C VAL A 175 -4.19 -3.11 -25.91
N ASP A 176 -3.55 -2.82 -27.05
CA ASP A 176 -2.68 -3.77 -27.76
C ASP A 176 -1.40 -4.03 -26.96
N ASN A 177 -0.81 -5.22 -27.13
CA ASN A 177 0.42 -5.57 -26.44
C ASN A 177 1.57 -4.61 -26.82
N GLY A 178 2.18 -4.00 -25.83
CA GLY A 178 3.29 -3.06 -26.02
C GLY A 178 2.88 -1.62 -26.30
N GLU A 179 1.59 -1.36 -26.44
CA GLU A 179 1.08 0.00 -26.56
C GLU A 179 0.75 0.59 -25.17
N PRO A 180 0.90 1.91 -25.00
CA PRO A 180 0.50 2.57 -23.76
C PRO A 180 -1.03 2.63 -23.64
N ALA A 181 -1.52 2.86 -22.42
CA ALA A 181 -2.92 3.17 -22.20
C ALA A 181 -3.31 4.44 -22.97
N PRO A 182 -4.58 4.55 -23.44
CA PRO A 182 -5.06 5.75 -24.13
C PRO A 182 -4.88 7.03 -23.31
N ASP A 183 -4.58 8.15 -23.98
CA ASP A 183 -4.32 9.46 -23.37
C ASP A 183 -5.38 9.91 -22.34
N TRP A 184 -6.64 9.52 -22.56
CA TRP A 184 -7.75 9.92 -21.68
C TRP A 184 -7.80 9.20 -20.32
N VAL A 185 -6.95 8.19 -20.11
CA VAL A 185 -6.74 7.49 -18.83
C VAL A 185 -5.25 7.38 -18.45
N ALA A 186 -4.35 7.95 -19.25
CA ALA A 186 -2.91 7.78 -19.09
C ALA A 186 -2.42 8.16 -17.69
N ASP A 187 -2.96 9.23 -17.10
CA ASP A 187 -2.59 9.70 -15.76
C ASP A 187 -3.06 8.75 -14.63
N GLN A 188 -3.94 7.83 -14.94
CA GLN A 188 -4.48 6.83 -13.99
C GLN A 188 -4.14 5.39 -14.40
N ALA A 189 -3.40 5.21 -15.50
CA ALA A 189 -2.97 3.88 -15.92
C ALA A 189 -1.81 3.40 -15.06
N ILE A 190 -1.79 2.08 -14.80
CA ILE A 190 -0.66 1.47 -14.10
C ILE A 190 0.64 1.75 -14.86
N ASP A 191 1.64 2.21 -14.14
CA ASP A 191 2.98 2.47 -14.61
C ASP A 191 4.02 1.99 -13.59
N PRO A 192 5.32 2.00 -13.90
CA PRO A 192 6.36 1.57 -12.97
C PRO A 192 6.42 2.39 -11.67
N ALA A 193 6.18 3.70 -11.75
CA ALA A 193 6.18 4.55 -10.55
C ALA A 193 5.03 4.19 -9.61
N MET A 194 3.84 3.94 -10.16
CA MET A 194 2.69 3.46 -9.39
C MET A 194 2.96 2.08 -8.76
N LEU A 195 3.60 1.15 -9.49
CA LEU A 195 4.01 -0.13 -8.91
C LEU A 195 4.98 0.04 -7.74
N ALA A 196 5.91 1.00 -7.83
CA ALA A 196 6.84 1.31 -6.73
C ALA A 196 6.11 1.81 -5.48
N VAL A 197 5.11 2.69 -5.66
CA VAL A 197 4.24 3.19 -4.59
C VAL A 197 3.45 2.05 -3.94
N LEU A 198 2.84 1.17 -4.74
CA LEU A 198 2.07 0.03 -4.24
C LEU A 198 2.96 -1.00 -3.52
N ALA A 199 4.19 -1.20 -3.98
CA ALA A 199 5.17 -2.04 -3.30
C ALA A 199 5.56 -1.42 -1.94
N TYR A 200 5.77 -0.10 -1.89
CA TYR A 200 6.07 0.61 -0.64
C TYR A 200 4.91 0.51 0.36
N GLU A 201 3.69 0.73 -0.06
CA GLU A 201 2.49 0.66 0.79
C GLU A 201 2.34 -0.71 1.48
N ARG A 202 2.74 -1.79 0.80
CA ARG A 202 2.68 -3.16 1.32
C ARG A 202 3.95 -3.64 2.00
N MET A 203 5.02 -2.83 1.96
CA MET A 203 6.31 -3.20 2.53
C MET A 203 6.24 -3.39 4.03
N VAL A 204 6.89 -4.45 4.51
CA VAL A 204 7.03 -4.78 5.92
C VAL A 204 8.50 -4.72 6.29
N VAL A 205 8.81 -4.00 7.35
CA VAL A 205 10.14 -3.93 7.94
C VAL A 205 10.14 -4.60 9.34
N PRO A 206 11.31 -4.98 9.88
CA PRO A 206 11.40 -5.53 11.22
C PRO A 206 10.85 -4.57 12.28
N ASP A 207 10.21 -5.11 13.32
CA ASP A 207 9.74 -4.35 14.47
C ASP A 207 10.90 -3.64 15.17
N THR A 208 10.64 -2.43 15.69
CA THR A 208 11.64 -1.59 16.34
C THR A 208 11.66 -1.86 17.85
N GLU A 209 11.92 -3.11 18.27
CA GLU A 209 12.22 -3.39 19.68
C GLU A 209 13.65 -3.00 19.97
N ALA A 210 13.83 -1.93 20.75
CA ALA A 210 15.14 -1.50 21.18
C ALA A 210 15.58 -2.34 22.41
N GLU A 211 16.79 -2.85 22.35
CA GLU A 211 17.46 -3.46 23.50
C GLU A 211 17.95 -2.38 24.48
N LEU A 212 17.64 -2.54 25.75
CA LEU A 212 18.02 -1.60 26.81
C LEU A 212 18.94 -2.25 27.85
N ARG A 213 19.89 -1.51 28.39
CA ARG A 213 20.67 -1.89 29.57
C ARG A 213 20.79 -0.69 30.54
N PRO A 214 20.42 -0.88 31.82
CA PRO A 214 19.91 -2.09 32.43
C PRO A 214 18.60 -2.59 31.81
N GLU A 215 18.35 -3.90 31.90
CA GLU A 215 17.03 -4.46 31.57
C GLU A 215 16.02 -4.14 32.68
N GLY A 216 14.78 -3.87 32.29
CA GLY A 216 13.71 -3.57 33.24
C GLY A 216 13.83 -2.16 33.83
N GLU A 217 13.91 -2.07 35.17
CA GLU A 217 13.93 -0.78 35.87
C GLU A 217 15.21 0.02 35.61
N GLN A 218 15.04 1.29 35.28
CA GLN A 218 16.12 2.24 35.07
C GLN A 218 16.45 2.96 36.39
N THR A 219 17.62 3.63 36.43
CA THR A 219 18.06 4.33 37.65
C THR A 219 18.40 5.78 37.31
N VAL A 220 17.89 6.70 38.11
CA VAL A 220 18.21 8.15 38.02
C VAL A 220 19.73 8.38 38.02
N ASN A 221 20.20 9.23 37.10
CA ASN A 221 21.62 9.58 36.90
C ASN A 221 22.53 8.42 36.47
N LEU A 222 21.98 7.28 36.08
CA LEU A 222 22.75 6.20 35.44
C LEU A 222 22.40 6.12 33.96
N PRO A 223 23.39 5.99 33.06
CA PRO A 223 23.11 5.89 31.62
C PRO A 223 22.44 4.58 31.28
N THR A 224 21.33 4.67 30.54
CA THR A 224 20.67 3.56 29.88
C THR A 224 21.22 3.44 28.46
N TRP A 225 21.82 2.32 28.14
CA TRP A 225 22.31 1.99 26.80
C TRP A 225 21.17 1.49 25.94
N VAL A 226 21.13 1.96 24.70
CA VAL A 226 20.11 1.58 23.71
C VAL A 226 20.81 1.11 22.44
N TRP A 227 20.37 -0.01 21.87
CA TRP A 227 20.83 -0.51 20.59
C TRP A 227 19.76 -1.36 19.89
N LEU A 228 19.95 -1.56 18.59
CA LEU A 228 19.14 -2.50 17.79
C LEU A 228 20.02 -3.68 17.38
N ASP A 229 19.40 -4.86 17.29
CA ASP A 229 20.09 -6.05 16.76
C ASP A 229 20.34 -5.85 15.25
N GLY A 230 21.60 -5.61 14.91
CA GLY A 230 22.04 -5.36 13.53
C GLY A 230 21.79 -6.50 12.56
N ALA A 231 21.46 -7.71 13.04
CA ALA A 231 21.10 -8.83 12.17
C ALA A 231 19.69 -8.66 11.56
N GLN A 232 18.81 -7.90 12.23
CA GLN A 232 17.44 -7.66 11.78
C GLN A 232 17.32 -6.40 10.90
N PHE A 233 18.15 -5.36 11.13
CA PHE A 233 18.07 -4.08 10.44
C PHE A 233 18.99 -4.04 9.21
N GLN A 234 18.65 -4.86 8.21
CA GLN A 234 19.26 -4.86 6.89
C GLN A 234 18.30 -4.21 5.88
N PRO A 235 18.79 -3.74 4.72
CA PRO A 235 17.91 -3.30 3.65
C PRO A 235 16.89 -4.38 3.29
N VAL A 236 15.64 -3.98 3.12
CA VAL A 236 14.54 -4.87 2.69
C VAL A 236 14.02 -4.41 1.35
N THR A 237 13.55 -5.34 0.53
CA THR A 237 12.98 -5.07 -0.78
C THR A 237 11.57 -5.61 -0.89
N ALA A 238 10.71 -4.82 -1.55
CA ALA A 238 9.38 -5.21 -1.97
C ALA A 238 9.27 -4.99 -3.47
N ARG A 239 8.73 -5.95 -4.19
CA ARG A 239 8.55 -5.89 -5.64
C ARG A 239 7.09 -6.03 -5.99
N ALA A 240 6.61 -5.16 -6.87
CA ALA A 240 5.32 -5.27 -7.54
C ALA A 240 5.54 -5.45 -9.04
N GLU A 241 4.79 -6.34 -9.67
CA GLU A 241 4.91 -6.59 -11.10
C GLU A 241 3.59 -6.91 -11.77
N VAL A 242 3.46 -6.54 -13.03
CA VAL A 242 2.36 -6.92 -13.93
C VAL A 242 2.96 -7.81 -15.02
N PRO A 243 2.94 -9.14 -14.85
CA PRO A 243 3.59 -10.08 -15.78
C PRO A 243 3.09 -9.96 -17.22
N ALA A 244 1.81 -9.65 -17.40
CA ALA A 244 1.20 -9.48 -18.72
C ALA A 244 1.83 -8.34 -19.54
N LEU A 245 2.42 -7.33 -18.87
CA LEU A 245 3.11 -6.21 -19.50
C LEU A 245 4.64 -6.34 -19.44
N GLY A 246 5.17 -7.34 -18.73
CA GLY A 246 6.58 -7.41 -18.39
C GLY A 246 7.07 -6.23 -17.53
N MET A 247 6.12 -5.52 -16.90
CA MET A 247 6.35 -4.32 -16.11
C MET A 247 6.57 -4.68 -14.63
N TRP A 248 7.57 -4.07 -14.03
CA TRP A 248 7.85 -4.25 -12.60
C TRP A 248 8.49 -3.03 -11.99
N ALA A 249 8.34 -2.88 -10.67
CA ALA A 249 9.14 -1.99 -9.85
C ALA A 249 9.56 -2.73 -8.57
N GLU A 250 10.78 -2.46 -8.12
CA GLU A 250 11.35 -2.95 -6.87
C GLU A 250 11.68 -1.76 -5.98
N THR A 251 11.06 -1.71 -4.81
CA THR A 251 11.25 -0.67 -3.80
C THR A 251 12.13 -1.22 -2.70
N THR A 252 13.18 -0.46 -2.37
CA THR A 252 14.17 -0.81 -1.33
C THR A 252 14.09 0.18 -0.20
N ALA A 253 13.88 -0.31 1.03
CA ALA A 253 13.99 0.47 2.25
C ALA A 253 15.31 0.13 2.95
N THR A 254 16.11 1.16 3.27
CA THR A 254 17.39 1.06 3.96
C THR A 254 17.31 1.80 5.28
N PRO A 255 17.55 1.14 6.42
CA PRO A 255 17.52 1.80 7.72
C PRO A 255 18.72 2.76 7.85
N VAL A 256 18.48 3.98 8.35
CA VAL A 256 19.52 5.02 8.38
C VAL A 256 19.79 5.61 9.78
N SER A 257 18.78 5.64 10.65
CA SER A 257 18.95 6.15 12.02
C SER A 257 17.89 5.63 12.96
N LEU A 258 18.21 5.63 14.25
CA LEU A 258 17.27 5.46 15.35
C LEU A 258 17.11 6.81 16.06
N THR A 259 15.89 7.24 16.29
CA THR A 259 15.58 8.38 17.16
C THR A 259 14.96 7.87 18.45
N ILE A 260 15.40 8.43 19.59
CA ILE A 260 14.92 8.07 20.92
C ILE A 260 14.12 9.25 21.47
N ASP A 261 12.92 8.96 21.98
CA ASP A 261 12.14 9.84 22.86
C ASP A 261 12.08 9.17 24.24
N PRO A 262 12.56 9.84 25.30
CA PRO A 262 12.59 9.26 26.64
C PRO A 262 11.23 9.28 27.35
N GLY A 263 10.20 9.91 26.78
CA GLY A 263 8.88 10.09 27.40
C GLY A 263 8.83 11.16 28.51
N THR A 264 9.90 11.94 28.66
CA THR A 264 10.00 13.02 29.66
C THR A 264 11.07 14.04 29.28
N ASP A 265 10.84 15.31 29.67
CA ASP A 265 11.83 16.38 29.55
C ASP A 265 12.96 16.26 30.60
N ASP A 266 12.74 15.51 31.70
CA ASP A 266 13.73 15.27 32.76
C ASP A 266 14.70 14.13 32.36
N ALA A 267 15.31 14.23 31.17
CA ALA A 267 16.26 13.26 30.67
C ALA A 267 17.34 13.89 29.77
N GLU A 268 18.53 13.30 29.76
CA GLU A 268 19.63 13.65 28.84
C GLU A 268 19.78 12.55 27.79
N LEU A 269 19.69 12.92 26.52
CA LEU A 269 19.84 12.01 25.40
C LEU A 269 21.30 11.90 24.93
N HIS A 270 21.70 10.69 24.52
CA HIS A 270 23.01 10.37 23.99
C HIS A 270 22.84 9.68 22.61
N PRO A 271 23.28 10.35 21.50
CA PRO A 271 23.81 11.72 21.43
C PRO A 271 22.71 12.76 21.73
N ARG A 272 23.14 13.99 22.01
CA ARG A 272 22.22 15.11 22.27
C ARG A 272 21.22 15.23 21.10
N GLY A 273 19.90 15.22 21.41
CA GLY A 273 18.83 15.22 20.44
C GLY A 273 18.33 13.82 20.06
N GLY A 274 18.90 12.75 20.62
CA GLY A 274 18.37 11.38 20.55
C GLY A 274 18.54 10.66 19.21
N ALA A 275 19.15 11.29 18.20
CA ALA A 275 19.35 10.66 16.89
C ALA A 275 20.66 9.86 16.85
N CYS A 276 20.54 8.55 16.87
CA CYS A 276 21.63 7.59 16.80
C CYS A 276 21.86 7.13 15.36
N ALA A 277 23.02 7.46 14.78
CA ALA A 277 23.35 7.07 13.42
C ALA A 277 23.53 5.55 13.31
N MET A 278 23.11 5.01 12.19
CA MET A 278 23.36 3.62 11.82
C MET A 278 24.77 3.50 11.20
N SER A 279 25.52 2.50 11.63
CA SER A 279 26.83 2.16 11.08
C SER A 279 26.95 0.65 10.92
N ASP A 280 27.31 0.18 9.72
CA ASP A 280 27.47 -1.23 9.38
C ASP A 280 26.24 -2.10 9.74
N GLY A 281 25.03 -1.58 9.50
CA GLY A 281 23.76 -2.25 9.81
C GLY A 281 23.44 -2.31 11.30
N ARG A 282 24.14 -1.54 12.16
CA ARG A 282 23.91 -1.51 13.60
C ARG A 282 23.61 -0.10 14.07
N VAL A 283 22.68 0.01 15.00
CA VAL A 283 22.44 1.25 15.75
C VAL A 283 22.86 1.03 17.20
N GLY A 284 23.63 1.98 17.71
CA GLY A 284 24.19 1.89 19.04
C GLY A 284 25.28 0.83 19.15
N THR A 285 25.67 0.56 20.37
CA THR A 285 26.66 -0.49 20.71
C THR A 285 26.09 -1.32 21.86
N PRO A 286 26.04 -2.64 21.77
CA PRO A 286 25.61 -3.46 22.88
C PRO A 286 26.43 -3.19 24.13
N TYR A 287 25.77 -3.03 25.28
CA TYR A 287 26.40 -2.87 26.58
C TYR A 287 27.35 -4.04 26.88
N ARG A 288 28.52 -3.73 27.44
CA ARG A 288 29.46 -4.74 27.93
C ARG A 288 29.71 -4.51 29.42
N LYS A 289 29.97 -5.62 30.15
CA LYS A 289 30.34 -5.52 31.57
C LYS A 289 31.55 -4.61 31.75
N GLY A 290 31.39 -3.53 32.52
CA GLY A 290 32.39 -2.49 32.71
C GLY A 290 32.16 -1.20 31.94
N ASP A 291 31.03 -1.06 31.23
CA ASP A 291 30.64 0.16 30.55
C ASP A 291 29.66 1.04 31.35
N ALA A 292 29.35 0.63 32.61
CA ALA A 292 28.36 1.32 33.45
C ALA A 292 28.63 2.81 33.69
N ASP A 293 29.90 3.20 33.73
CA ASP A 293 30.33 4.59 33.96
C ASP A 293 30.62 5.35 32.65
N LYS A 294 30.36 4.72 31.49
CA LYS A 294 30.61 5.34 30.19
C LYS A 294 29.32 5.96 29.63
N VAL A 295 29.51 7.06 28.92
CA VAL A 295 28.39 7.64 28.13
C VAL A 295 28.08 6.70 26.95
N PRO A 296 26.84 6.25 26.82
CA PRO A 296 26.47 5.37 25.69
C PRO A 296 26.56 6.15 24.36
N PRO A 297 26.97 5.51 23.26
CA PRO A 297 26.92 6.12 21.94
C PRO A 297 25.48 6.33 21.45
N CYS A 298 24.54 5.57 22.01
CA CYS A 298 23.11 5.70 21.83
C CYS A 298 22.44 5.34 23.16
N GLY A 299 21.63 6.25 23.73
CA GLY A 299 20.99 6.00 25.02
C GLY A 299 20.39 7.23 25.68
N VAL A 300 20.00 7.07 26.94
CA VAL A 300 19.36 8.10 27.75
C VAL A 300 19.86 8.06 29.20
N THR A 301 19.94 9.20 29.86
CA THR A 301 20.11 9.30 31.29
C THR A 301 18.92 10.04 31.90
N TYR A 302 18.10 9.35 32.67
CA TYR A 302 16.96 9.95 33.37
C TYR A 302 17.45 10.77 34.59
N LEU A 303 16.88 11.95 34.74
CA LEU A 303 17.23 12.89 35.83
C LEU A 303 16.21 12.85 36.97
N ARG A 304 15.09 12.21 36.78
CA ARG A 304 14.00 12.09 37.74
C ARG A 304 13.41 10.67 37.74
N SER A 305 12.96 10.20 38.94
CA SER A 305 12.22 8.95 39.04
C SER A 305 10.79 9.07 38.52
N SER A 306 10.26 7.95 38.02
CA SER A 306 8.88 7.87 37.56
C SER A 306 7.87 7.56 38.68
N GLU A 307 8.32 7.40 39.94
CA GLU A 307 7.49 6.99 41.09
C GLU A 307 6.23 7.88 41.29
N SER A 308 6.37 9.19 41.01
CA SER A 308 5.25 10.14 41.22
C SER A 308 4.38 10.37 39.98
N THR A 309 4.83 9.99 38.80
CA THR A 309 4.18 10.28 37.50
C THR A 309 3.64 9.04 36.78
N GLY A 310 4.08 7.85 37.20
CA GLY A 310 3.94 6.60 36.46
C GLY A 310 5.10 6.38 35.49
N PRO A 311 5.20 5.16 34.89
CA PRO A 311 6.23 4.85 33.92
C PRO A 311 6.36 5.88 32.80
N TYR A 312 7.54 6.05 32.26
CA TYR A 312 7.79 6.90 31.09
C TYR A 312 7.57 6.08 29.81
N ASP A 313 6.90 6.69 28.83
CA ASP A 313 6.67 6.09 27.50
C ASP A 313 7.93 6.29 26.65
N PHE A 314 8.88 5.38 26.78
CA PHE A 314 10.09 5.40 25.96
C PHE A 314 9.73 4.96 24.54
N THR A 315 9.99 5.85 23.54
CA THR A 315 9.74 5.55 22.14
C THR A 315 11.02 5.47 21.34
N ALA A 316 11.18 4.40 20.58
CA ALA A 316 12.25 4.19 19.63
C ALA A 316 11.68 4.23 18.21
N SER A 317 12.18 5.15 17.36
CA SER A 317 11.73 5.34 15.99
C SER A 317 12.86 5.07 15.01
N VAL A 318 12.75 4.07 14.14
CA VAL A 318 13.73 3.82 13.07
C VAL A 318 13.30 4.54 11.80
N THR A 319 14.21 5.32 11.26
CA THR A 319 14.03 6.00 9.97
C THR A 319 14.60 5.15 8.85
N TRP A 320 13.84 4.98 7.77
CA TRP A 320 14.19 4.23 6.58
C TRP A 320 14.21 5.14 5.36
N LYS A 321 15.36 5.20 4.67
CA LYS A 321 15.44 5.81 3.34
C LYS A 321 14.88 4.83 2.33
N VAL A 322 13.97 5.31 1.46
CA VAL A 322 13.32 4.46 0.47
C VAL A 322 13.66 4.96 -0.93
N SER A 323 13.97 4.02 -1.81
CA SER A 323 14.20 4.26 -3.24
C SER A 323 13.66 3.10 -4.06
N TRP A 324 13.51 3.29 -5.38
CA TRP A 324 12.99 2.26 -6.26
C TRP A 324 13.72 2.21 -7.60
N SER A 325 13.65 1.04 -8.22
CA SER A 325 14.15 0.76 -9.57
C SER A 325 13.09 -0.01 -10.35
N ALA A 326 13.08 0.09 -11.68
CA ALA A 326 12.00 -0.50 -12.47
C ALA A 326 12.43 -1.01 -13.85
N SER A 327 11.47 -1.66 -14.53
CA SER A 327 11.63 -2.28 -15.85
C SER A 327 11.86 -1.28 -16.99
N ASP A 328 11.54 -0.02 -16.81
CA ASP A 328 11.75 1.06 -17.80
C ASP A 328 13.17 1.64 -17.77
N GLY A 329 14.03 1.15 -16.88
CA GLY A 329 15.39 1.64 -16.70
C GLY A 329 15.56 2.69 -15.61
N THR A 330 14.50 3.00 -14.85
CA THR A 330 14.59 3.82 -13.64
C THR A 330 15.48 3.10 -12.61
N GLU A 331 16.44 3.82 -12.05
CA GLU A 331 17.36 3.29 -11.04
C GLU A 331 17.46 4.24 -9.85
N ASP A 332 17.28 3.68 -8.65
CA ASP A 332 17.48 4.34 -7.34
C ASP A 332 16.75 5.68 -7.17
N GLU A 333 15.57 5.82 -7.77
CA GLU A 333 14.74 7.02 -7.65
C GLU A 333 14.15 7.11 -6.23
N PRO A 334 14.21 8.28 -5.55
CA PRO A 334 13.78 8.38 -4.16
C PRO A 334 12.25 8.34 -4.02
N LEU A 335 11.79 7.65 -2.96
CA LEU A 335 10.44 7.75 -2.40
C LEU A 335 10.51 8.45 -1.03
N PRO A 336 9.35 8.87 -0.49
CA PRO A 336 9.30 9.42 0.86
C PRO A 336 9.97 8.50 1.88
N THR A 337 10.73 9.11 2.78
CA THR A 337 11.32 8.39 3.92
C THR A 337 10.20 7.81 4.78
N GLY A 338 10.38 6.58 5.25
CA GLY A 338 9.45 5.92 6.15
C GLY A 338 9.98 5.84 7.57
N ILE A 339 9.08 5.78 8.54
CA ILE A 339 9.39 5.53 9.95
C ILE A 339 8.60 4.34 10.46
N ILE A 340 9.17 3.63 11.43
CA ILE A 340 8.49 2.67 12.27
C ILE A 340 8.86 2.93 13.72
N GLU A 341 7.89 2.85 14.61
CA GLU A 341 8.04 3.21 16.01
C GLU A 341 7.60 2.06 16.92
N ALA A 342 8.29 1.93 18.04
CA ALA A 342 7.88 1.08 19.15
C ALA A 342 7.98 1.85 20.45
N THR A 343 6.93 1.77 21.27
CA THR A 343 6.88 2.41 22.60
C THR A 343 6.88 1.32 23.67
N GLN A 344 7.65 1.53 24.72
CA GLN A 344 7.71 0.66 25.90
C GLN A 344 7.66 1.50 27.16
N GLU A 345 6.91 1.05 28.16
CA GLU A 345 6.86 1.69 29.48
C GLU A 345 8.13 1.39 30.29
N LEU A 346 8.79 2.44 30.80
CA LEU A 346 10.00 2.32 31.61
C LEU A 346 9.80 2.87 33.01
N ASP A 347 10.00 2.03 34.00
CA ASP A 347 10.10 2.45 35.41
C ASP A 347 11.49 2.98 35.71
N VAL A 348 11.56 4.18 36.28
CA VAL A 348 12.80 4.83 36.70
C VAL A 348 12.80 5.06 38.20
N GLN A 349 13.74 4.47 38.91
CA GLN A 349 13.85 4.56 40.38
C GLN A 349 15.04 5.42 40.81
N GLU A 350 14.90 6.04 41.99
CA GLU A 350 15.98 6.73 42.66
C GLU A 350 16.58 5.83 43.75
N ILE A 351 17.88 5.61 43.70
CA ILE A 351 18.61 4.90 44.75
C ILE A 351 19.12 5.87 45.76
N GLN A 352 18.56 5.86 46.98
CA GLN A 352 19.02 6.69 48.10
C GLN A 352 19.96 5.88 49.02
N ALA A 353 21.19 6.41 49.23
CA ALA A 353 22.11 5.86 50.21
C ALA A 353 21.76 6.42 51.59
N ILE A 354 21.29 5.56 52.51
CA ILE A 354 21.12 5.94 53.92
C ILE A 354 22.47 5.77 54.63
N VAL A 355 23.15 6.89 54.88
CA VAL A 355 24.33 6.91 55.74
C VAL A 355 23.86 6.83 57.22
N ARG A 356 24.17 5.72 57.88
CA ARG A 356 23.91 5.53 59.32
C ARG A 356 25.09 5.92 60.13
#